data_01a122f72a34b0ba67588085af952600
#
_entry.id   01a122f72a34b0ba67588085af952600
#
_cell.length_a   1.000
_cell.length_b   1.000
_cell.length_c   1.000
_cell.angle_alpha   90.00
_cell.angle_beta   90.00
_cell.angle_gamma   90.00
#
_symmetry.space_group_name_H-M   'P 1'
#
loop_
_entity.id
_entity.type
_entity.pdbx_description
1 polymer ?
#
loop_
_entity_poly.entity_id
_entity_poly.type
_entity_poly.pdbx_seq_one_letter_code
_entity_poly.pdbx_strand_id
1 'polypeptide(L)'
;MMGRAIRWPLAGFLSLWTGAAFAQAPQPASSPPMPTAGSEIPLYSGTAPGSEKWNWSERSVTSPRGLPMVQDVVRPVLLHYPADRGKAVGTAMIVAPGGGFRTLMMSYEGTDIARRLNAMGVDAFVLKYRLLYSGPGAPRRPAGGAPAPAERPRRFTVTGAYKAQAGQDLLAMAAEDGRQAVRLVRERAGAFGVRRDRVGMIGFSAGGIVTMETVFGPAATRPDFAAIIYGVGEIKDVPSPAPPLFLAVAADDAMAAARSVELFTAWRRAKGPAELHVFQMGAHGFLTKGGGADHFLDRLEEWLGANKLLSRPAG
;
A
#
# COMPACT_ATOMS: atom_id res chain seq x y z
N MET A 1 76.27 -19.90 67.31
CA MET A 1 75.39 -19.10 68.17
C MET A 1 73.94 -19.24 67.67
N MET A 2 73.11 -19.63 68.52
CA MET A 2 71.71 -20.04 68.32
C MET A 2 70.78 -18.94 67.86
N GLY A 3 69.96 -19.19 66.83
CA GLY A 3 68.88 -18.35 66.41
C GLY A 3 67.55 -19.15 66.28
N ARG A 4 66.62 -18.82 67.15
CA ARG A 4 65.33 -19.51 67.44
C ARG A 4 64.36 -19.40 66.21
N ALA A 5 63.79 -20.55 65.83
CA ALA A 5 62.66 -20.62 64.94
C ALA A 5 61.37 -20.29 65.69
N ILE A 6 60.59 -19.30 65.16
CA ILE A 6 59.23 -19.00 65.63
C ILE A 6 58.27 -19.66 64.68
N ARG A 7 57.42 -20.58 65.18
CA ARG A 7 56.32 -21.21 64.50
C ARG A 7 55.08 -20.40 64.70
N TRP A 8 54.35 -20.06 63.60
CA TRP A 8 53.04 -19.51 63.61
C TRP A 8 51.97 -20.57 63.28
N PRO A 9 50.81 -20.59 63.92
CA PRO A 9 49.78 -21.55 63.61
C PRO A 9 49.00 -21.16 62.39
N LEU A 10 48.74 -22.13 61.49
CA LEU A 10 47.81 -22.02 60.38
C LEU A 10 46.38 -22.04 60.88
N ALA A 11 45.67 -20.90 60.85
CA ALA A 11 44.23 -20.83 61.03
C ALA A 11 43.59 -20.96 59.60
N GLY A 12 42.89 -22.06 59.34
CA GLY A 12 42.16 -22.26 58.12
C GLY A 12 40.89 -21.40 58.10
N PHE A 13 40.79 -20.50 57.13
CA PHE A 13 39.55 -19.83 56.79
C PHE A 13 38.81 -20.62 55.71
N LEU A 14 37.71 -21.29 56.10
CA LEU A 14 36.74 -21.87 55.19
C LEU A 14 35.91 -20.73 54.59
N SER A 15 36.18 -20.29 53.35
CA SER A 15 35.34 -19.32 52.65
C SER A 15 34.15 -20.07 52.03
N LEU A 16 32.98 -19.85 52.60
CA LEU A 16 31.69 -20.25 52.00
C LEU A 16 31.42 -19.32 50.80
N TRP A 17 31.62 -19.78 49.59
CA TRP A 17 31.17 -19.12 48.38
C TRP A 17 29.67 -19.38 48.24
N THR A 18 28.80 -18.43 48.62
CA THR A 18 27.40 -18.41 48.21
C THR A 18 27.33 -18.01 46.75
N GLY A 19 27.02 -18.98 45.89
CA GLY A 19 26.79 -18.73 44.47
C GLY A 19 25.56 -17.83 44.28
N ALA A 20 25.79 -16.56 43.99
CA ALA A 20 24.72 -15.69 43.47
C ALA A 20 24.35 -16.20 42.06
N ALA A 21 23.17 -16.78 41.93
CA ALA A 21 22.59 -17.08 40.63
C ALA A 21 22.35 -15.75 39.91
N PHE A 22 23.18 -15.42 38.92
CA PHE A 22 22.90 -14.34 37.99
C PHE A 22 21.65 -14.71 37.21
N ALA A 23 20.55 -14.02 37.49
CA ALA A 23 19.35 -14.08 36.67
C ALA A 23 19.73 -13.66 35.25
N GLN A 24 19.62 -14.58 34.31
CA GLN A 24 19.87 -14.36 32.90
C GLN A 24 18.89 -13.32 32.42
N ALA A 25 19.38 -12.19 31.89
CA ALA A 25 18.53 -11.16 31.30
C ALA A 25 17.65 -11.80 30.21
N PRO A 26 16.37 -11.42 30.09
CA PRO A 26 15.50 -11.96 29.09
C PRO A 26 16.13 -11.73 27.70
N GLN A 27 16.35 -12.81 26.97
CA GLN A 27 16.81 -12.70 25.58
C GLN A 27 15.80 -11.90 24.79
N PRO A 28 16.23 -10.94 23.95
CA PRO A 28 15.31 -10.22 23.09
C PRO A 28 14.55 -11.25 22.26
N ALA A 29 13.21 -11.11 22.25
CA ALA A 29 12.35 -11.97 21.46
C ALA A 29 12.88 -12.02 20.02
N SER A 30 13.10 -13.21 19.49
CA SER A 30 13.57 -13.41 18.13
C SER A 30 12.62 -12.66 17.18
N SER A 31 13.17 -11.76 16.37
CA SER A 31 12.37 -11.07 15.35
C SER A 31 11.60 -12.10 14.54
N PRO A 32 10.29 -11.87 14.27
CA PRO A 32 9.52 -12.80 13.45
C PRO A 32 10.21 -13.01 12.09
N PRO A 33 10.14 -14.20 11.50
CA PRO A 33 10.78 -14.48 10.22
C PRO A 33 10.29 -13.50 9.16
N MET A 34 11.20 -13.02 8.31
CA MET A 34 10.86 -12.14 7.19
C MET A 34 9.86 -12.85 6.28
N PRO A 35 8.75 -12.18 5.90
CA PRO A 35 7.79 -12.76 4.95
C PRO A 35 8.48 -13.09 3.62
N THR A 36 8.13 -14.23 3.02
CA THR A 36 8.53 -14.54 1.63
C THR A 36 7.72 -13.70 0.65
N ALA A 37 8.25 -13.48 -0.56
CA ALA A 37 7.56 -12.72 -1.59
C ALA A 37 6.15 -13.27 -1.83
N GLY A 38 5.13 -12.39 -1.80
CA GLY A 38 3.73 -12.77 -1.93
C GLY A 38 3.09 -13.39 -0.68
N SER A 39 3.75 -13.37 0.49
CA SER A 39 3.13 -13.82 1.74
C SER A 39 1.96 -12.92 2.13
N GLU A 40 0.84 -13.54 2.53
CA GLU A 40 -0.36 -12.82 2.95
C GLU A 40 -0.24 -12.32 4.39
N ILE A 41 -0.54 -11.05 4.60
CA ILE A 41 -0.60 -10.40 5.90
C ILE A 41 -2.01 -9.88 6.10
N PRO A 42 -2.84 -10.49 6.96
CA PRO A 42 -4.18 -9.99 7.23
C PRO A 42 -4.17 -8.56 7.76
N LEU A 43 -5.07 -7.71 7.25
CA LEU A 43 -5.22 -6.34 7.75
C LEU A 43 -5.91 -6.30 9.13
N TYR A 44 -6.74 -7.28 9.42
CA TYR A 44 -7.50 -7.38 10.66
C TYR A 44 -7.27 -8.76 11.29
N SER A 45 -7.27 -8.83 12.61
CA SER A 45 -7.12 -10.09 13.36
C SER A 45 -8.35 -11.01 13.27
N GLY A 46 -9.46 -10.48 12.77
CA GLY A 46 -10.74 -11.18 12.60
C GLY A 46 -11.48 -10.70 11.36
N THR A 47 -12.79 -10.69 11.42
CA THR A 47 -13.65 -10.16 10.35
C THR A 47 -13.41 -8.66 10.20
N ALA A 48 -13.22 -8.20 8.97
CA ALA A 48 -13.06 -6.78 8.69
C ALA A 48 -14.35 -6.02 9.05
N PRO A 49 -14.28 -4.87 9.74
CA PRO A 49 -15.46 -4.12 10.16
C PRO A 49 -16.38 -3.79 8.99
N GLY A 50 -17.68 -4.07 9.18
CA GLY A 50 -18.70 -3.91 8.14
C GLY A 50 -18.89 -5.11 7.21
N SER A 51 -18.07 -6.18 7.34
CA SER A 51 -18.20 -7.42 6.56
C SER A 51 -18.78 -8.58 7.35
N GLU A 52 -19.32 -8.35 8.55
CA GLU A 52 -19.77 -9.38 9.48
C GLU A 52 -20.87 -10.27 8.90
N LYS A 53 -21.67 -9.72 7.99
CA LYS A 53 -22.77 -10.42 7.31
C LYS A 53 -22.40 -10.95 5.93
N TRP A 54 -21.14 -10.80 5.51
CA TRP A 54 -20.72 -11.29 4.21
C TRP A 54 -20.45 -12.80 4.28
N ASN A 55 -21.18 -13.57 3.48
CA ASN A 55 -21.18 -15.03 3.50
C ASN A 55 -20.60 -15.66 2.22
N TRP A 56 -19.80 -14.91 1.48
CA TRP A 56 -19.11 -15.38 0.28
C TRP A 56 -17.61 -15.46 0.51
N SER A 57 -16.92 -16.07 -0.42
CA SER A 57 -15.46 -16.22 -0.38
C SER A 57 -14.83 -15.57 -1.60
N GLU A 58 -13.60 -15.13 -1.42
CA GLU A 58 -12.74 -14.65 -2.49
C GLU A 58 -12.56 -15.72 -3.57
N ARG A 59 -12.53 -15.29 -4.82
CA ARG A 59 -12.31 -16.16 -5.99
C ARG A 59 -11.14 -15.65 -6.83
N SER A 60 -10.23 -16.55 -7.16
CA SER A 60 -9.26 -16.32 -8.23
C SER A 60 -9.92 -16.60 -9.58
N VAL A 61 -9.82 -15.66 -10.49
CA VAL A 61 -10.39 -15.76 -11.84
C VAL A 61 -9.36 -15.33 -12.88
N THR A 62 -9.58 -15.75 -14.12
CA THR A 62 -8.73 -15.35 -15.24
C THR A 62 -9.51 -14.43 -16.16
N SER A 63 -8.90 -13.32 -16.57
CA SER A 63 -9.49 -12.43 -17.57
C SER A 63 -9.60 -13.12 -18.93
N PRO A 64 -10.42 -12.60 -19.86
CA PRO A 64 -10.45 -13.11 -21.25
C PRO A 64 -9.08 -13.08 -21.96
N ARG A 65 -8.13 -12.29 -21.43
CA ARG A 65 -6.75 -12.22 -21.94
C ARG A 65 -5.77 -13.15 -21.20
N GLY A 66 -6.25 -14.06 -20.36
CA GLY A 66 -5.42 -14.99 -19.59
C GLY A 66 -4.73 -14.38 -18.35
N LEU A 67 -5.09 -13.16 -17.93
CA LEU A 67 -4.44 -12.49 -16.82
C LEU A 67 -5.10 -12.83 -15.48
N PRO A 68 -4.32 -13.11 -14.42
CA PRO A 68 -4.83 -13.39 -13.09
C PRO A 68 -5.55 -12.17 -12.49
N MET A 69 -6.73 -12.41 -11.94
CA MET A 69 -7.55 -11.44 -11.23
C MET A 69 -8.12 -12.06 -9.96
N VAL A 70 -8.51 -11.22 -9.01
CA VAL A 70 -9.20 -11.63 -7.79
C VAL A 70 -10.55 -10.93 -7.73
N GLN A 71 -11.58 -11.65 -7.33
CA GLN A 71 -12.95 -11.16 -7.11
C GLN A 71 -13.42 -11.48 -5.70
N ASP A 72 -14.47 -10.76 -5.27
CA ASP A 72 -15.20 -11.07 -4.04
C ASP A 72 -14.34 -11.06 -2.78
N VAL A 73 -13.37 -10.16 -2.69
CA VAL A 73 -12.51 -10.01 -1.50
C VAL A 73 -13.36 -9.64 -0.29
N VAL A 74 -13.33 -10.49 0.74
CA VAL A 74 -14.02 -10.31 2.03
C VAL A 74 -13.01 -10.03 3.15
N ARG A 75 -11.85 -10.70 3.07
CA ARG A 75 -10.76 -10.58 4.04
C ARG A 75 -9.61 -9.80 3.39
N PRO A 76 -9.52 -8.50 3.64
CA PRO A 76 -8.46 -7.70 3.05
C PRO A 76 -7.10 -8.08 3.65
N VAL A 77 -6.10 -8.19 2.77
CA VAL A 77 -4.74 -8.58 3.11
C VAL A 77 -3.71 -7.73 2.35
N LEU A 78 -2.49 -7.68 2.87
CA LEU A 78 -1.32 -7.25 2.12
C LEU A 78 -0.53 -8.47 1.64
N LEU A 79 -0.13 -8.47 0.38
CA LEU A 79 0.89 -9.39 -0.13
C LEU A 79 2.22 -8.67 -0.09
N HIS A 80 3.14 -9.11 0.75
CA HIS A 80 4.44 -8.48 0.91
C HIS A 80 5.44 -9.00 -0.12
N TYR A 81 6.05 -8.09 -0.85
CA TYR A 81 7.14 -8.30 -1.79
C TYR A 81 8.35 -7.51 -1.28
N PRO A 82 9.25 -8.14 -0.51
CA PRO A 82 10.41 -7.45 0.04
C PRO A 82 11.41 -7.10 -1.07
N ALA A 83 12.01 -5.92 -0.98
CA ALA A 83 13.15 -5.57 -1.79
C ALA A 83 14.37 -6.42 -1.40
N ASP A 84 15.28 -6.65 -2.35
CA ASP A 84 16.57 -7.26 -2.06
C ASP A 84 17.28 -6.44 -0.96
N ARG A 85 17.70 -7.09 0.11
CA ARG A 85 18.38 -6.44 1.26
C ARG A 85 19.60 -5.62 0.83
N GLY A 86 20.32 -6.05 -0.22
CA GLY A 86 21.43 -5.33 -0.79
C GLY A 86 21.05 -4.02 -1.48
N LYS A 87 19.77 -3.86 -1.85
CA LYS A 87 19.23 -2.68 -2.56
C LYS A 87 18.25 -1.87 -1.72
N ALA A 88 17.69 -2.44 -0.66
CA ALA A 88 16.65 -1.83 0.17
C ALA A 88 17.02 -0.41 0.62
N VAL A 89 16.12 0.54 0.39
CA VAL A 89 16.28 1.98 0.70
C VAL A 89 15.48 2.41 1.93
N GLY A 90 14.75 1.47 2.56
CA GLY A 90 13.90 1.72 3.72
C GLY A 90 12.58 2.43 3.39
N THR A 91 12.22 2.50 2.12
CA THR A 91 10.92 3.03 1.66
C THR A 91 9.96 1.87 1.40
N ALA A 92 8.70 2.03 1.82
CA ALA A 92 7.62 1.11 1.54
C ALA A 92 6.59 1.75 0.60
N MET A 93 6.02 0.94 -0.32
CA MET A 93 4.93 1.34 -1.19
C MET A 93 3.79 0.34 -1.12
N ILE A 94 2.62 0.78 -0.69
CA ILE A 94 1.38 0.00 -0.77
C ILE A 94 0.82 0.16 -2.18
N VAL A 95 0.58 -0.95 -2.87
CA VAL A 95 0.08 -0.99 -4.25
C VAL A 95 -1.38 -1.39 -4.23
N ALA A 96 -2.28 -0.52 -4.67
CA ALA A 96 -3.70 -0.77 -4.77
C ALA A 96 -4.11 -0.99 -6.24
N PRO A 97 -4.35 -2.25 -6.67
CA PRO A 97 -4.76 -2.56 -8.04
C PRO A 97 -6.12 -1.98 -8.37
N GLY A 98 -6.38 -1.73 -9.65
CA GLY A 98 -7.70 -1.36 -10.16
C GLY A 98 -8.60 -2.57 -10.44
N GLY A 99 -9.73 -2.30 -11.08
CA GLY A 99 -10.71 -3.31 -11.47
C GLY A 99 -12.16 -2.94 -11.11
N GLY A 100 -12.44 -1.64 -10.98
CA GLY A 100 -13.79 -1.11 -10.83
C GLY A 100 -14.50 -1.56 -9.55
N PHE A 101 -13.81 -1.82 -8.47
CA PHE A 101 -14.31 -2.35 -7.20
C PHE A 101 -15.01 -3.72 -7.30
N ARG A 102 -14.89 -4.41 -8.42
CA ARG A 102 -15.46 -5.76 -8.65
C ARG A 102 -14.41 -6.84 -8.81
N THR A 103 -13.21 -6.44 -9.17
CA THR A 103 -12.05 -7.30 -9.35
C THR A 103 -10.79 -6.54 -8.98
N LEU A 104 -9.69 -7.27 -8.75
CA LEU A 104 -8.36 -6.71 -8.65
C LEU A 104 -7.52 -7.24 -9.80
N MET A 105 -6.88 -6.35 -10.54
CA MET A 105 -5.96 -6.67 -11.64
C MET A 105 -4.59 -7.05 -11.07
N MET A 106 -4.50 -8.25 -10.47
CA MET A 106 -3.38 -8.67 -9.63
C MET A 106 -2.04 -8.77 -10.34
N SER A 107 -2.02 -9.03 -11.66
CA SER A 107 -0.76 -9.12 -12.41
C SER A 107 -0.15 -7.73 -12.65
N TYR A 108 -0.61 -7.03 -13.68
CA TYR A 108 0.05 -5.83 -14.19
C TYR A 108 -0.14 -4.57 -13.33
N GLU A 109 -1.19 -4.49 -12.49
CA GLU A 109 -1.39 -3.38 -11.52
C GLU A 109 -1.04 -3.78 -10.07
N GLY A 110 -0.62 -5.03 -9.86
CA GLY A 110 -0.24 -5.56 -8.55
C GLY A 110 1.20 -6.07 -8.53
N THR A 111 1.37 -7.36 -8.88
CA THR A 111 2.65 -8.06 -8.71
C THR A 111 3.75 -7.54 -9.61
N ASP A 112 3.45 -7.10 -10.83
CA ASP A 112 4.47 -6.56 -11.74
C ASP A 112 4.93 -5.17 -11.28
N ILE A 113 4.02 -4.36 -10.73
CA ILE A 113 4.38 -3.09 -10.08
C ILE A 113 5.25 -3.35 -8.85
N ALA A 114 4.88 -4.34 -8.02
CA ALA A 114 5.68 -4.71 -6.84
C ALA A 114 7.11 -5.09 -7.22
N ARG A 115 7.29 -5.91 -8.26
CA ARG A 115 8.63 -6.29 -8.77
C ARG A 115 9.43 -5.09 -9.28
N ARG A 116 8.78 -4.17 -9.99
CA ARG A 116 9.45 -2.93 -10.46
C ARG A 116 9.90 -2.05 -9.29
N LEU A 117 9.08 -1.91 -8.25
CA LEU A 117 9.43 -1.20 -7.02
C LEU A 117 10.58 -1.88 -6.28
N ASN A 118 10.58 -3.22 -6.21
CA ASN A 118 11.69 -3.97 -5.62
C ASN A 118 13.01 -3.75 -6.38
N ALA A 119 12.98 -3.64 -7.71
CA ALA A 119 14.15 -3.33 -8.51
C ALA A 119 14.76 -1.96 -8.15
N MET A 120 13.92 -0.98 -7.74
CA MET A 120 14.32 0.33 -7.22
C MET A 120 14.76 0.31 -5.74
N GLY A 121 14.68 -0.85 -5.06
CA GLY A 121 14.99 -0.98 -3.64
C GLY A 121 13.84 -0.63 -2.69
N VAL A 122 12.64 -0.47 -3.21
CA VAL A 122 11.42 -0.15 -2.44
C VAL A 122 10.68 -1.43 -2.05
N ASP A 123 10.36 -1.60 -0.77
CA ASP A 123 9.50 -2.69 -0.32
C ASP A 123 8.07 -2.47 -0.80
N ALA A 124 7.47 -3.48 -1.42
CA ALA A 124 6.14 -3.37 -1.97
C ALA A 124 5.12 -4.25 -1.24
N PHE A 125 3.93 -3.71 -1.03
CA PHE A 125 2.81 -4.38 -0.37
C PHE A 125 1.57 -4.28 -1.25
N VAL A 126 1.21 -5.35 -1.96
CA VAL A 126 0.02 -5.36 -2.81
C VAL A 126 -1.21 -5.52 -1.95
N LEU A 127 -2.11 -4.55 -1.98
CA LEU A 127 -3.33 -4.51 -1.18
C LEU A 127 -4.48 -5.21 -1.90
N LYS A 128 -4.97 -6.29 -1.31
CA LYS A 128 -6.27 -6.87 -1.66
C LYS A 128 -7.32 -6.21 -0.77
N TYR A 129 -7.92 -5.11 -1.23
CA TYR A 129 -8.99 -4.41 -0.52
C TYR A 129 -10.36 -5.02 -0.84
N ARG A 130 -11.36 -4.80 0.02
CA ARG A 130 -12.72 -5.36 -0.11
C ARG A 130 -13.39 -4.94 -1.41
N LEU A 131 -14.11 -5.88 -2.01
CA LEU A 131 -14.78 -5.73 -3.29
C LEU A 131 -16.27 -5.98 -3.20
N LEU A 132 -17.01 -5.48 -4.20
CA LEU A 132 -18.39 -5.87 -4.44
C LEU A 132 -18.46 -7.35 -4.79
N TYR A 133 -19.49 -8.02 -4.27
CA TYR A 133 -19.81 -9.37 -4.68
C TYR A 133 -20.13 -9.44 -6.18
N SER A 134 -19.52 -10.36 -6.88
CA SER A 134 -19.60 -10.56 -8.33
C SER A 134 -20.06 -11.96 -8.73
N GLY A 135 -20.38 -12.81 -7.74
CA GLY A 135 -20.83 -14.19 -7.95
C GLY A 135 -22.29 -14.33 -8.43
N PRO A 136 -22.83 -15.56 -8.44
CA PRO A 136 -24.21 -15.81 -8.82
C PRO A 136 -25.21 -14.97 -8.03
N GLY A 137 -26.16 -14.34 -8.72
CA GLY A 137 -27.15 -13.46 -8.09
C GLY A 137 -26.67 -12.03 -7.82
N ALA A 138 -25.40 -11.72 -8.11
CA ALA A 138 -24.91 -10.35 -8.02
C ALA A 138 -25.68 -9.41 -8.96
N PRO A 139 -25.99 -8.17 -8.54
CA PRO A 139 -26.57 -7.19 -9.43
C PRO A 139 -25.71 -6.99 -10.66
N ARG A 140 -26.27 -7.23 -11.84
CA ARG A 140 -25.57 -6.97 -13.10
C ARG A 140 -25.38 -5.46 -13.26
N ARG A 141 -24.18 -5.03 -13.64
CA ARG A 141 -24.00 -3.68 -14.17
C ARG A 141 -24.98 -3.54 -15.34
N PRO A 142 -25.77 -2.47 -15.45
CA PRO A 142 -26.50 -2.19 -16.68
C PRO A 142 -25.51 -2.32 -17.85
N ALA A 143 -25.79 -3.14 -18.81
CA ALA A 143 -24.99 -3.25 -20.03
C ALA A 143 -24.80 -1.81 -20.52
N GLY A 144 -23.58 -1.38 -20.73
CA GLY A 144 -23.24 0.00 -21.01
C GLY A 144 -24.12 0.48 -22.15
N GLY A 145 -25.00 1.43 -21.85
CA GLY A 145 -25.66 2.20 -22.88
C GLY A 145 -24.57 2.83 -23.74
N ALA A 146 -24.80 2.87 -25.04
CA ALA A 146 -23.94 3.58 -25.99
C ALA A 146 -23.49 4.91 -25.39
N PRO A 147 -22.26 5.39 -25.71
CA PRO A 147 -21.82 6.69 -25.25
C PRO A 147 -22.87 7.72 -25.65
N ALA A 148 -23.49 8.36 -24.64
CA ALA A 148 -24.37 9.47 -24.88
C ALA A 148 -23.57 10.55 -25.64
N PRO A 149 -24.20 11.30 -26.58
CA PRO A 149 -23.54 12.41 -27.26
C PRO A 149 -22.87 13.31 -26.24
N ALA A 150 -21.74 13.90 -26.60
CA ALA A 150 -20.88 14.73 -25.78
C ALA A 150 -21.60 15.93 -25.15
N GLU A 151 -22.42 15.69 -24.16
CA GLU A 151 -22.97 16.69 -23.26
C GLU A 151 -22.29 16.60 -21.92
N ARG A 152 -21.54 17.61 -21.57
CA ARG A 152 -20.92 17.99 -20.30
C ARG A 152 -20.38 16.81 -19.47
N PRO A 153 -19.18 16.86 -18.91
CA PRO A 153 -18.63 15.80 -18.08
C PRO A 153 -19.62 15.50 -16.95
N ARG A 154 -20.36 14.40 -17.09
CA ARG A 154 -21.20 13.92 -15.99
C ARG A 154 -20.25 13.67 -14.85
N ARG A 155 -20.45 14.38 -13.73
CA ARG A 155 -19.81 14.06 -12.46
C ARG A 155 -19.95 12.57 -12.27
N PHE A 156 -18.85 11.84 -12.41
CA PHE A 156 -18.81 10.43 -12.10
C PHE A 156 -18.91 10.33 -10.58
N THR A 157 -20.14 10.37 -10.07
CA THR A 157 -20.41 10.13 -8.66
C THR A 157 -20.29 8.63 -8.46
N VAL A 158 -19.11 8.18 -8.05
CA VAL A 158 -18.82 6.81 -7.59
C VAL A 158 -19.84 6.37 -6.52
N THR A 159 -20.47 7.32 -5.83
CA THR A 159 -21.42 7.16 -4.74
C THR A 159 -22.73 6.46 -5.11
N GLY A 160 -23.28 6.64 -6.31
CA GLY A 160 -24.63 6.12 -6.64
C GLY A 160 -24.69 4.63 -6.90
N ALA A 161 -23.74 4.07 -7.65
CA ALA A 161 -23.77 2.65 -8.06
C ALA A 161 -23.27 1.69 -6.96
N TYR A 162 -22.51 2.19 -5.99
CA TYR A 162 -21.89 1.37 -4.94
C TYR A 162 -22.69 1.34 -3.63
N LYS A 163 -23.58 2.31 -3.40
CA LYS A 163 -24.48 2.33 -2.24
C LYS A 163 -25.61 1.27 -2.32
N ALA A 164 -25.90 0.78 -3.52
CA ALA A 164 -27.10 -0.01 -3.75
C ALA A 164 -26.99 -1.48 -3.36
N GLN A 165 -25.79 -2.03 -3.16
CA GLN A 165 -25.61 -3.49 -3.12
C GLN A 165 -25.69 -4.13 -1.74
N ALA A 166 -25.63 -3.39 -0.64
CA ALA A 166 -25.76 -3.96 0.70
C ALA A 166 -26.11 -2.92 1.78
N GLY A 167 -26.57 -1.74 1.43
CA GLY A 167 -26.78 -0.66 2.39
C GLY A 167 -25.47 -0.17 3.04
N GLN A 168 -24.32 -0.57 2.51
CA GLN A 168 -22.99 -0.25 3.03
C GLN A 168 -22.19 0.52 1.99
N ASP A 169 -21.42 1.49 2.46
CA ASP A 169 -20.52 2.28 1.63
C ASP A 169 -19.22 1.50 1.35
N LEU A 170 -19.19 0.71 0.27
CA LEU A 170 -18.00 -0.06 -0.10
C LEU A 170 -16.77 0.82 -0.28
N LEU A 171 -16.93 2.03 -0.81
CA LEU A 171 -15.81 2.95 -0.98
C LEU A 171 -15.20 3.32 0.38
N ALA A 172 -16.05 3.60 1.38
CA ALA A 172 -15.58 3.87 2.75
C ALA A 172 -14.87 2.65 3.34
N MET A 173 -15.37 1.43 3.07
CA MET A 173 -14.75 0.19 3.53
C MET A 173 -13.41 -0.08 2.84
N ALA A 174 -13.31 0.10 1.53
CA ALA A 174 -12.06 -0.04 0.79
C ALA A 174 -11.03 1.04 1.18
N ALA A 175 -11.49 2.26 1.44
CA ALA A 175 -10.64 3.33 1.96
C ALA A 175 -10.14 3.03 3.38
N GLU A 176 -10.98 2.42 4.24
CA GLU A 176 -10.54 1.97 5.56
C GLU A 176 -9.49 0.85 5.47
N ASP A 177 -9.63 -0.07 4.50
CA ASP A 177 -8.62 -1.07 4.22
C ASP A 177 -7.28 -0.42 3.80
N GLY A 178 -7.32 0.65 2.99
CA GLY A 178 -6.14 1.45 2.65
C GLY A 178 -5.50 2.11 3.88
N ARG A 179 -6.30 2.70 4.75
CA ARG A 179 -5.82 3.30 6.01
C ARG A 179 -5.24 2.27 6.96
N GLN A 180 -5.89 1.11 7.07
CA GLN A 180 -5.39 0.00 7.89
C GLN A 180 -4.08 -0.57 7.34
N ALA A 181 -3.93 -0.63 6.02
CA ALA A 181 -2.68 -1.03 5.38
C ALA A 181 -1.53 -0.09 5.75
N VAL A 182 -1.73 1.24 5.66
CA VAL A 182 -0.72 2.23 6.08
C VAL A 182 -0.37 2.05 7.57
N ARG A 183 -1.38 1.90 8.44
CA ARG A 183 -1.18 1.69 9.88
C ARG A 183 -0.34 0.44 10.14
N LEU A 184 -0.72 -0.70 9.58
CA LEU A 184 -0.05 -1.98 9.76
C LEU A 184 1.41 -1.94 9.30
N VAL A 185 1.69 -1.37 8.11
CA VAL A 185 3.07 -1.24 7.61
C VAL A 185 3.89 -0.36 8.54
N ARG A 186 3.35 0.75 9.05
CA ARG A 186 4.03 1.62 10.03
C ARG A 186 4.29 0.92 11.37
N GLU A 187 3.30 0.21 11.90
CA GLU A 187 3.43 -0.53 13.17
C GLU A 187 4.51 -1.61 13.08
N ARG A 188 4.63 -2.27 11.94
CA ARG A 188 5.56 -3.36 11.70
C ARG A 188 6.81 -2.94 10.91
N ALA A 189 7.07 -1.65 10.78
CA ALA A 189 8.15 -1.10 9.94
C ALA A 189 9.52 -1.72 10.24
N GLY A 190 9.87 -1.88 11.52
CA GLY A 190 11.12 -2.53 11.93
C GLY A 190 11.23 -3.98 11.47
N ALA A 191 10.13 -4.76 11.51
CA ALA A 191 10.10 -6.15 11.04
C ALA A 191 10.25 -6.25 9.51
N PHE A 192 9.80 -5.24 8.77
CA PHE A 192 9.95 -5.17 7.32
C PHE A 192 11.28 -4.55 6.87
N GLY A 193 12.02 -3.90 7.78
CA GLY A 193 13.24 -3.17 7.42
C GLY A 193 12.97 -1.83 6.73
N VAL A 194 11.78 -1.27 6.92
CA VAL A 194 11.35 0.01 6.32
C VAL A 194 11.25 1.10 7.38
N ARG A 195 11.21 2.34 6.95
CA ARG A 195 11.05 3.51 7.83
C ARG A 195 9.56 3.85 7.99
N ARG A 196 9.15 4.17 9.21
CA ARG A 196 7.77 4.55 9.53
C ARG A 196 7.32 5.85 8.84
N ASP A 197 8.26 6.70 8.49
CA ASP A 197 8.07 8.00 7.84
C ASP A 197 8.34 7.97 6.33
N ARG A 198 8.38 6.76 5.73
CA ARG A 198 8.54 6.54 4.29
C ARG A 198 7.59 5.47 3.77
N VAL A 199 6.34 5.55 4.17
CA VAL A 199 5.27 4.64 3.72
C VAL A 199 4.38 5.36 2.72
N GLY A 200 4.54 5.04 1.44
CA GLY A 200 3.74 5.58 0.34
C GLY A 200 2.61 4.65 -0.11
N MET A 201 1.75 5.18 -0.96
CA MET A 201 0.71 4.40 -1.60
C MET A 201 0.58 4.75 -3.09
N ILE A 202 0.53 3.73 -3.95
CA ILE A 202 0.25 3.87 -5.38
C ILE A 202 -1.03 3.13 -5.72
N GLY A 203 -1.91 3.75 -6.52
CA GLY A 203 -3.14 3.10 -6.92
C GLY A 203 -3.52 3.36 -8.37
N PHE A 204 -4.19 2.36 -8.94
CA PHE A 204 -4.58 2.30 -10.35
C PHE A 204 -6.11 2.30 -10.48
N SER A 205 -6.70 3.15 -11.31
CA SER A 205 -8.14 3.18 -11.54
C SER A 205 -8.93 3.22 -10.22
N ALA A 206 -9.72 2.21 -9.90
CA ALA A 206 -10.43 2.09 -8.61
C ALA A 206 -9.46 2.10 -7.42
N GLY A 207 -8.29 1.46 -7.52
CA GLY A 207 -7.23 1.52 -6.51
C GLY A 207 -6.65 2.93 -6.34
N GLY A 208 -6.62 3.73 -7.42
CA GLY A 208 -6.29 5.17 -7.37
C GLY A 208 -7.30 5.96 -6.53
N ILE A 209 -8.58 5.63 -6.64
CA ILE A 209 -9.63 6.21 -5.79
C ILE A 209 -9.43 5.81 -4.32
N VAL A 210 -9.11 4.53 -4.04
CA VAL A 210 -8.78 4.06 -2.67
C VAL A 210 -7.57 4.80 -2.13
N THR A 211 -6.52 4.99 -2.94
CA THR A 211 -5.33 5.76 -2.56
C THR A 211 -5.68 7.21 -2.22
N MET A 212 -6.48 7.85 -3.06
CA MET A 212 -6.93 9.22 -2.86
C MET A 212 -7.75 9.37 -1.56
N GLU A 213 -8.71 8.47 -1.31
CA GLU A 213 -9.51 8.45 -0.08
C GLU A 213 -8.64 8.20 1.17
N THR A 214 -7.58 7.41 1.04
CA THR A 214 -6.61 7.20 2.12
C THR A 214 -5.81 8.49 2.40
N VAL A 215 -5.40 9.21 1.36
CA VAL A 215 -4.69 10.49 1.46
C VAL A 215 -5.56 11.58 2.11
N PHE A 216 -6.83 11.64 1.76
CA PHE A 216 -7.79 12.58 2.38
C PHE A 216 -8.22 12.16 3.80
N GLY A 217 -7.82 10.97 4.25
CA GLY A 217 -8.12 10.45 5.57
C GLY A 217 -7.33 11.12 6.71
N PRO A 218 -7.50 10.62 7.95
CA PRO A 218 -6.82 11.14 9.13
C PRO A 218 -5.30 11.14 8.98
N ALA A 219 -4.63 12.15 9.53
CA ALA A 219 -3.16 12.31 9.43
C ALA A 219 -2.37 11.08 9.88
N ALA A 220 -2.82 10.40 10.94
CA ALA A 220 -2.15 9.22 11.49
C ALA A 220 -2.08 8.03 10.52
N THR A 221 -3.02 7.94 9.57
CA THR A 221 -3.12 6.86 8.58
C THR A 221 -2.90 7.35 7.14
N ARG A 222 -2.55 8.64 6.97
CA ARG A 222 -2.22 9.21 5.67
C ARG A 222 -0.86 8.69 5.23
N PRO A 223 -0.69 8.23 3.96
CA PRO A 223 0.63 7.88 3.44
C PRO A 223 1.53 9.12 3.37
N ASP A 224 2.85 8.91 3.51
CA ASP A 224 3.83 10.00 3.50
C ASP A 224 4.02 10.59 2.10
N PHE A 225 3.68 9.85 1.07
CA PHE A 225 3.63 10.26 -0.34
C PHE A 225 2.65 9.37 -1.11
N ALA A 226 2.15 9.81 -2.24
CA ALA A 226 1.18 9.05 -3.02
C ALA A 226 1.40 9.15 -4.52
N ALA A 227 1.00 8.11 -5.24
CA ALA A 227 0.92 8.07 -6.69
C ALA A 227 -0.48 7.61 -7.13
N ILE A 228 -1.12 8.37 -8.01
CA ILE A 228 -2.47 8.07 -8.53
C ILE A 228 -2.40 7.94 -10.05
N ILE A 229 -2.67 6.75 -10.53
CA ILE A 229 -2.55 6.39 -11.95
C ILE A 229 -3.96 6.18 -12.52
N TYR A 230 -4.37 7.06 -13.41
CA TYR A 230 -5.70 7.07 -14.08
C TYR A 230 -6.90 6.77 -13.16
N GLY A 231 -6.87 7.24 -11.91
CA GLY A 231 -7.90 6.88 -10.93
C GLY A 231 -8.22 7.98 -9.93
N VAL A 232 -8.93 9.03 -10.35
CA VAL A 232 -9.30 10.15 -9.49
C VAL A 232 -10.77 10.09 -9.10
N GLY A 233 -11.02 10.03 -7.80
CA GLY A 233 -12.34 10.10 -7.19
C GLY A 233 -12.85 11.52 -6.95
N GLU A 234 -13.66 11.72 -5.92
CA GLU A 234 -14.12 13.03 -5.49
C GLU A 234 -12.97 13.82 -4.86
N ILE A 235 -12.72 15.03 -5.36
CA ILE A 235 -11.69 15.93 -4.82
C ILE A 235 -12.27 16.64 -3.61
N LYS A 236 -11.66 16.41 -2.47
CA LYS A 236 -11.98 17.03 -1.17
C LYS A 236 -10.96 18.14 -0.87
N ASP A 237 -11.08 18.75 0.30
CA ASP A 237 -10.09 19.71 0.76
C ASP A 237 -8.72 19.03 0.91
N VAL A 238 -7.72 19.59 0.24
CA VAL A 238 -6.35 19.06 0.26
C VAL A 238 -5.80 19.15 1.69
N PRO A 239 -5.24 18.06 2.24
CA PRO A 239 -4.73 18.07 3.61
C PRO A 239 -3.57 19.05 3.79
N SER A 240 -3.43 19.58 5.00
CA SER A 240 -2.30 20.42 5.38
C SER A 240 -1.55 19.76 6.56
N PRO A 241 -0.24 19.44 6.43
CA PRO A 241 0.53 19.48 5.17
C PRO A 241 0.05 18.47 4.13
N ALA A 242 0.12 18.86 2.85
CA ALA A 242 -0.16 17.95 1.74
C ALA A 242 1.04 17.03 1.48
N PRO A 243 0.86 15.70 1.38
CA PRO A 243 1.94 14.81 1.01
C PRO A 243 2.37 15.03 -0.45
N PRO A 244 3.62 14.73 -0.84
CA PRO A 244 4.02 14.68 -2.23
C PRO A 244 3.11 13.76 -3.05
N LEU A 245 2.67 14.25 -4.22
CA LEU A 245 1.72 13.57 -5.10
C LEU A 245 2.26 13.43 -6.51
N PHE A 246 2.29 12.19 -7.01
CA PHE A 246 2.57 11.87 -8.40
C PHE A 246 1.27 11.48 -9.11
N LEU A 247 1.07 11.97 -10.32
CA LEU A 247 -0.09 11.67 -11.15
C LEU A 247 0.34 11.26 -12.56
N ALA A 248 -0.28 10.22 -13.09
CA ALA A 248 -0.09 9.80 -14.48
C ALA A 248 -1.41 9.42 -15.14
N VAL A 249 -1.65 9.94 -16.32
CA VAL A 249 -2.89 9.73 -17.08
C VAL A 249 -2.63 9.86 -18.58
N ALA A 250 -3.42 9.16 -19.41
CA ALA A 250 -3.44 9.41 -20.86
C ALA A 250 -4.46 10.51 -21.20
N ALA A 251 -4.15 11.38 -22.15
CA ALA A 251 -5.02 12.48 -22.56
C ALA A 251 -6.34 11.99 -23.19
N ASP A 252 -6.30 10.82 -23.82
CA ASP A 252 -7.46 10.12 -24.40
C ASP A 252 -8.24 9.26 -23.40
N ASP A 253 -7.91 9.31 -22.10
CA ASP A 253 -8.70 8.69 -21.04
C ASP A 253 -9.90 9.55 -20.67
N ALA A 254 -11.06 9.27 -21.28
CA ALA A 254 -12.30 10.02 -21.06
C ALA A 254 -12.81 9.96 -19.59
N MET A 255 -12.32 9.02 -18.77
CA MET A 255 -12.73 8.89 -17.37
C MET A 255 -11.84 9.66 -16.41
N ALA A 256 -10.53 9.72 -16.67
CA ALA A 256 -9.56 10.17 -15.67
C ALA A 256 -8.77 11.43 -16.08
N ALA A 257 -8.65 11.76 -17.38
CA ALA A 257 -7.77 12.84 -17.83
C ALA A 257 -8.10 14.18 -17.18
N ALA A 258 -9.33 14.67 -17.35
CA ALA A 258 -9.76 15.95 -16.80
C ALA A 258 -9.66 15.97 -15.26
N ARG A 259 -10.04 14.88 -14.59
CA ARG A 259 -10.01 14.77 -13.13
C ARG A 259 -8.57 14.77 -12.57
N SER A 260 -7.63 14.18 -13.29
CA SER A 260 -6.21 14.21 -12.89
C SER A 260 -5.64 15.62 -12.94
N VAL A 261 -6.01 16.41 -13.95
CA VAL A 261 -5.64 17.84 -14.05
C VAL A 261 -6.28 18.66 -12.93
N GLU A 262 -7.56 18.42 -12.64
CA GLU A 262 -8.27 19.08 -11.54
C GLU A 262 -7.59 18.79 -10.17
N LEU A 263 -7.25 17.52 -9.90
CA LEU A 263 -6.58 17.14 -8.66
C LEU A 263 -5.19 17.77 -8.55
N PHE A 264 -4.39 17.74 -9.61
CA PHE A 264 -3.11 18.43 -9.66
C PHE A 264 -3.26 19.91 -9.34
N THR A 265 -4.24 20.57 -9.97
CA THR A 265 -4.51 22.01 -9.77
C THR A 265 -4.91 22.30 -8.33
N ALA A 266 -5.77 21.46 -7.72
CA ALA A 266 -6.16 21.59 -6.31
C ALA A 266 -4.94 21.46 -5.38
N TRP A 267 -4.07 20.47 -5.64
CA TRP A 267 -2.83 20.27 -4.86
C TRP A 267 -1.92 21.48 -4.94
N ARG A 268 -1.70 22.02 -6.14
CA ARG A 268 -0.86 23.21 -6.36
C ARG A 268 -1.43 24.47 -5.71
N ARG A 269 -2.75 24.65 -5.72
CA ARG A 269 -3.44 25.76 -5.01
C ARG A 269 -3.22 25.66 -3.48
N ALA A 270 -3.22 24.46 -2.94
CA ALA A 270 -2.91 24.21 -1.54
C ALA A 270 -1.40 24.27 -1.21
N LYS A 271 -0.55 24.68 -2.18
CA LYS A 271 0.92 24.69 -2.08
C LYS A 271 1.54 23.33 -1.80
N GLY A 272 0.82 22.23 -2.07
CA GLY A 272 1.29 20.86 -1.98
C GLY A 272 2.27 20.53 -3.12
N PRO A 273 3.32 19.74 -2.86
CA PRO A 273 4.21 19.25 -3.92
C PRO A 273 3.45 18.25 -4.78
N ALA A 274 3.39 18.50 -6.08
CA ALA A 274 2.72 17.59 -7.02
C ALA A 274 3.40 17.60 -8.39
N GLU A 275 3.41 16.43 -9.03
CA GLU A 275 3.87 16.22 -10.39
C GLU A 275 2.78 15.49 -11.20
N LEU A 276 2.55 15.91 -12.45
CA LEU A 276 1.54 15.32 -13.33
C LEU A 276 2.15 15.03 -14.71
N HIS A 277 2.00 13.77 -15.14
CA HIS A 277 2.33 13.32 -16.48
C HIS A 277 1.05 13.03 -17.27
N VAL A 278 0.88 13.73 -18.39
CA VAL A 278 -0.20 13.49 -19.32
C VAL A 278 0.38 12.95 -20.62
N PHE A 279 0.20 11.66 -20.85
CA PHE A 279 0.64 11.01 -22.09
C PHE A 279 -0.39 11.25 -23.20
N GLN A 280 0.07 11.45 -24.42
CA GLN A 280 -0.81 11.78 -25.55
C GLN A 280 -1.88 10.70 -25.76
N MET A 281 -1.52 9.43 -25.68
CA MET A 281 -2.37 8.27 -25.95
C MET A 281 -2.16 7.17 -24.91
N GLY A 282 -3.13 6.27 -24.79
CA GLY A 282 -3.07 5.11 -23.91
C GLY A 282 -4.44 4.66 -23.40
N ALA A 283 -5.43 5.55 -23.45
CA ALA A 283 -6.76 5.39 -22.91
C ALA A 283 -6.74 4.94 -21.43
N HIS A 284 -7.88 4.55 -20.86
CA HIS A 284 -7.95 4.03 -19.49
C HIS A 284 -7.25 2.67 -19.38
N GLY A 285 -6.45 2.47 -18.33
CA GLY A 285 -5.72 1.23 -18.10
C GLY A 285 -4.59 1.00 -19.13
N PHE A 286 -3.74 2.00 -19.35
CA PHE A 286 -2.71 2.01 -20.39
C PHE A 286 -1.56 1.00 -20.18
N LEU A 287 -1.39 0.43 -18.98
CA LEU A 287 -0.23 -0.40 -18.62
C LEU A 287 0.04 -1.59 -19.57
N THR A 288 -0.98 -2.05 -20.26
CA THR A 288 -0.88 -3.20 -21.17
C THR A 288 -1.04 -2.83 -22.64
N LYS A 289 -0.95 -1.53 -22.97
CA LYS A 289 -1.31 -1.02 -24.31
C LYS A 289 -0.14 -0.46 -25.08
N GLY A 290 1.02 -0.27 -24.45
CA GLY A 290 2.16 0.39 -25.08
C GLY A 290 1.91 1.88 -25.33
N GLY A 291 2.62 2.46 -26.29
CA GLY A 291 2.39 3.85 -26.71
C GLY A 291 3.05 4.93 -25.85
N GLY A 292 3.97 4.55 -24.98
CA GLY A 292 4.77 5.46 -24.14
C GLY A 292 4.19 5.70 -22.75
N ALA A 293 2.88 5.58 -22.56
CA ALA A 293 2.26 5.75 -21.25
C ALA A 293 2.63 4.63 -20.25
N ASP A 294 2.96 3.46 -20.74
CA ASP A 294 3.49 2.32 -19.99
C ASP A 294 4.88 2.60 -19.39
N HIS A 295 5.60 3.61 -19.90
CA HIS A 295 6.86 4.11 -19.32
C HIS A 295 6.67 5.05 -18.12
N PHE A 296 5.46 5.22 -17.61
CA PHE A 296 5.21 6.08 -16.44
C PHE A 296 6.06 5.67 -15.21
N LEU A 297 6.45 4.39 -15.11
CA LEU A 297 7.29 3.90 -14.00
C LEU A 297 8.69 4.52 -14.01
N ASP A 298 9.25 4.84 -15.17
CA ASP A 298 10.54 5.54 -15.26
C ASP A 298 10.40 6.96 -14.71
N ARG A 299 9.28 7.64 -14.99
CA ARG A 299 8.96 8.94 -14.40
C ARG A 299 8.72 8.86 -12.89
N LEU A 300 8.04 7.79 -12.43
CA LEU A 300 7.86 7.54 -11.01
C LEU A 300 9.20 7.32 -10.30
N GLU A 301 10.12 6.58 -10.89
CA GLU A 301 11.46 6.35 -10.33
C GLU A 301 12.24 7.66 -10.18
N GLU A 302 12.24 8.51 -11.20
CA GLU A 302 12.85 9.84 -11.17
C GLU A 302 12.22 10.71 -10.06
N TRP A 303 10.89 10.71 -9.98
CA TRP A 303 10.16 11.45 -8.96
C TRP A 303 10.45 10.95 -7.54
N LEU A 304 10.51 9.64 -7.32
CA LEU A 304 10.91 9.04 -6.04
C LEU A 304 12.34 9.47 -5.67
N GLY A 305 13.25 9.47 -6.63
CA GLY A 305 14.63 9.94 -6.46
C GLY A 305 14.70 11.41 -6.05
N ALA A 306 14.00 12.29 -6.77
CA ALA A 306 13.91 13.72 -6.50
C ALA A 306 13.37 14.03 -5.08
N ASN A 307 12.44 13.22 -4.60
CA ASN A 307 11.88 13.30 -3.25
C ASN A 307 12.73 12.56 -2.18
N LYS A 308 13.95 12.10 -2.52
CA LYS A 308 14.89 11.39 -1.63
C LYS A 308 14.32 10.06 -1.05
N LEU A 309 13.34 9.48 -1.72
CA LEU A 309 12.69 8.24 -1.30
C LEU A 309 13.47 6.99 -1.75
N LEU A 310 14.44 7.14 -2.67
CA LEU A 310 15.36 6.09 -3.11
C LEU A 310 16.75 6.19 -2.48
N SER A 311 16.99 7.16 -1.60
CA SER A 311 18.26 7.28 -0.90
C SER A 311 18.28 6.39 0.34
N ARG A 312 19.36 5.63 0.50
CA ARG A 312 19.59 4.88 1.75
C ARG A 312 19.71 5.85 2.93
N PRO A 313 19.21 5.47 4.12
CA PRO A 313 19.53 6.25 5.32
C PRO A 313 21.06 6.34 5.46
N ALA A 314 21.55 7.51 5.83
CA ALA A 314 22.91 7.61 6.34
C ALA A 314 23.01 6.70 7.57
N GLY A 315 23.93 5.74 7.53
CA GLY A 315 24.19 4.79 8.61
C GLY A 315 24.62 5.48 9.89
#